data_988576de1f1ab70536776613f735f5d7
#
_entry.id   988576de1f1ab70536776613f735f5d7
#
_cell.length_a   1.000
_cell.length_b   1.000
_cell.length_c   1.000
_cell.angle_alpha   90.00
_cell.angle_beta   90.00
_cell.angle_gamma   90.00
#
_symmetry.space_group_name_H-M   'P 1'
#
loop_
_entity.id
_entity.type
_entity.pdbx_description
1 polymer ?
#
loop_
_entity_poly.entity_id
_entity_poly.type
_entity_poly.pdbx_seq_one_letter_code
_entity_poly.pdbx_strand_id
1 'polypeptide(L)'
;MTQTTQLTGHLDPDQLTAFVDDELSSSEVRGIQQHLADCHPCALRALSATQLKAATAHAGQRFAAPPEALARLTAQIRLQEPKGRSQEPKRTARIYRFRTIAWTALAASLLLAVSLIGWRQTRQSNALSAELLDQHLATLSSGASPEVISTDRHTVKPWFQGKLPFSFNLPDVLPADTTLKGGNLTYLNGQPAALLLFTIHKHEVSVFLTQRSGTDIATLPSGIRSGFDIHYASTHDLRIAAVSDVNPADLELLLSALVQAQSSS
;
A
#
# COMPACT_ATOMS: atom_id res chain seq x y z
N MET A 1 8.92 -32.65 38.30
CA MET A 1 8.89 -33.31 37.00
C MET A 1 7.82 -32.64 36.17
N THR A 2 8.21 -31.63 35.40
CA THR A 2 7.32 -30.87 34.51
C THR A 2 7.23 -31.60 33.18
N GLN A 3 6.10 -32.23 32.92
CA GLN A 3 5.84 -32.82 31.61
C GLN A 3 5.63 -31.69 30.60
N THR A 4 6.64 -31.45 29.78
CA THR A 4 6.54 -30.65 28.59
C THR A 4 5.82 -31.51 27.55
N THR A 5 4.51 -31.35 27.40
CA THR A 5 3.74 -32.02 26.36
C THR A 5 4.18 -31.39 25.02
N GLN A 6 5.04 -32.09 24.32
CA GLN A 6 5.36 -31.75 22.92
C GLN A 6 4.08 -31.98 22.08
N LEU A 7 3.50 -30.90 21.60
CA LEU A 7 2.37 -30.92 20.66
C LEU A 7 2.90 -31.41 19.30
N THR A 8 2.85 -32.70 19.05
CA THR A 8 3.27 -33.35 17.81
C THR A 8 2.16 -33.33 16.74
N GLY A 9 1.43 -32.24 16.61
CA GLY A 9 0.34 -32.07 15.64
C GLY A 9 -0.10 -30.62 15.57
N HIS A 10 -1.13 -30.35 14.79
CA HIS A 10 -1.77 -29.02 14.78
C HIS A 10 -2.55 -28.80 16.08
N LEU A 11 -2.66 -27.51 16.48
CA LEU A 11 -3.51 -27.13 17.61
C LEU A 11 -4.97 -27.51 17.36
N ASP A 12 -5.60 -28.05 18.41
CA ASP A 12 -7.03 -28.30 18.40
C ASP A 12 -7.82 -26.97 18.28
N PRO A 13 -8.93 -26.94 17.53
CA PRO A 13 -9.79 -25.75 17.44
C PRO A 13 -10.19 -25.18 18.81
N ASP A 14 -10.48 -26.02 19.79
CA ASP A 14 -10.87 -25.57 21.13
C ASP A 14 -9.72 -24.88 21.86
N GLN A 15 -8.50 -25.41 21.75
CA GLN A 15 -7.29 -24.80 22.30
C GLN A 15 -6.99 -23.44 21.64
N LEU A 16 -7.21 -23.36 20.33
CA LEU A 16 -7.01 -22.12 19.59
C LEU A 16 -8.03 -21.05 20.01
N THR A 17 -9.29 -21.45 20.20
CA THR A 17 -10.37 -20.57 20.64
C THR A 17 -10.09 -20.06 22.04
N ALA A 18 -9.77 -20.95 22.97
CA ALA A 18 -9.40 -20.60 24.35
C ALA A 18 -8.18 -19.68 24.42
N PHE A 19 -7.20 -19.86 23.50
CA PHE A 19 -6.05 -18.97 23.38
C PHE A 19 -6.44 -17.56 22.94
N VAL A 20 -7.33 -17.44 21.95
CA VAL A 20 -7.82 -16.15 21.43
C VAL A 20 -8.73 -15.44 22.42
N ASP A 21 -9.42 -16.21 23.31
CA ASP A 21 -10.35 -15.68 24.29
C ASP A 21 -9.71 -15.41 25.67
N ASP A 22 -8.38 -15.60 25.79
CA ASP A 22 -7.62 -15.41 27.03
C ASP A 22 -8.09 -16.32 28.20
N GLU A 23 -8.61 -17.52 27.87
CA GLU A 23 -9.14 -18.48 28.86
C GLU A 23 -8.10 -19.46 29.38
N LEU A 24 -6.88 -19.43 28.85
CA LEU A 24 -5.79 -20.37 29.20
C LEU A 24 -4.92 -19.87 30.33
N SER A 25 -4.34 -20.82 31.07
CA SER A 25 -3.33 -20.52 32.07
C SER A 25 -2.02 -20.01 31.43
N SER A 26 -1.20 -19.27 32.20
CA SER A 26 0.08 -18.71 31.72
C SER A 26 1.08 -19.78 31.23
N SER A 27 0.98 -21.02 31.66
CA SER A 27 1.80 -22.15 31.21
C SER A 27 1.34 -22.67 29.85
N GLU A 28 0.05 -22.79 29.64
CA GLU A 28 -0.56 -23.23 28.39
C GLU A 28 -0.35 -22.17 27.27
N VAL A 29 -0.54 -20.89 27.58
CA VAL A 29 -0.26 -19.78 26.67
C VAL A 29 1.17 -19.85 26.14
N ARG A 30 2.17 -20.09 27.00
CA ARG A 30 3.57 -20.20 26.56
C ARG A 30 3.81 -21.40 25.63
N GLY A 31 3.18 -22.53 25.90
CA GLY A 31 3.28 -23.72 25.04
C GLY A 31 2.67 -23.47 23.65
N ILE A 32 1.51 -22.83 23.61
CA ILE A 32 0.86 -22.47 22.34
C ILE A 32 1.67 -21.42 21.59
N GLN A 33 2.20 -20.40 22.25
CA GLN A 33 3.04 -19.38 21.60
C GLN A 33 4.29 -19.99 20.95
N GLN A 34 4.92 -20.96 21.62
CA GLN A 34 6.06 -21.68 21.06
C GLN A 34 5.64 -22.50 19.84
N HIS A 35 4.52 -23.21 19.91
CA HIS A 35 4.00 -23.96 18.76
C HIS A 35 3.65 -23.04 17.57
N LEU A 36 3.05 -21.87 17.82
CA LEU A 36 2.70 -20.89 16.77
C LEU A 36 3.94 -20.30 16.09
N ALA A 37 5.08 -20.22 16.78
CA ALA A 37 6.34 -19.79 16.18
C ALA A 37 6.88 -20.83 15.19
N ASP A 38 6.63 -22.12 15.44
CA ASP A 38 7.16 -23.22 14.64
C ASP A 38 6.15 -23.77 13.61
N CYS A 39 4.85 -23.49 13.76
CA CYS A 39 3.78 -24.02 12.91
C CYS A 39 3.02 -22.93 12.16
N HIS A 40 3.40 -22.67 10.92
CA HIS A 40 2.77 -21.65 10.08
C HIS A 40 1.25 -21.83 9.87
N PRO A 41 0.69 -23.04 9.62
CA PRO A 41 -0.76 -23.21 9.50
C PRO A 41 -1.54 -22.82 10.76
N CYS A 42 -1.01 -23.17 11.95
CA CYS A 42 -1.65 -22.79 13.22
C CYS A 42 -1.55 -21.28 13.48
N ALA A 43 -0.42 -20.65 13.12
CA ALA A 43 -0.26 -19.20 13.23
C ALA A 43 -1.27 -18.44 12.34
N LEU A 44 -1.51 -18.92 11.12
CA LEU A 44 -2.52 -18.31 10.24
C LEU A 44 -3.94 -18.47 10.78
N ARG A 45 -4.27 -19.63 11.37
CA ARG A 45 -5.57 -19.86 12.01
C ARG A 45 -5.77 -18.96 13.23
N ALA A 46 -4.76 -18.81 14.08
CA ALA A 46 -4.80 -17.91 15.22
C ALA A 46 -5.00 -16.46 14.79
N LEU A 47 -4.29 -16.01 13.76
CA LEU A 47 -4.43 -14.68 13.20
C LEU A 47 -5.86 -14.43 12.65
N SER A 48 -6.39 -15.39 11.90
CA SER A 48 -7.75 -15.31 11.34
C SER A 48 -8.81 -15.22 12.43
N ALA A 49 -8.69 -16.04 13.49
CA ALA A 49 -9.61 -16.03 14.63
C ALA A 49 -9.54 -14.69 15.39
N THR A 50 -8.34 -14.16 15.60
CA THR A 50 -8.14 -12.85 16.25
C THR A 50 -8.74 -11.72 15.42
N GLN A 51 -8.56 -11.74 14.09
CA GLN A 51 -9.16 -10.76 13.19
C GLN A 51 -10.69 -10.83 13.19
N LEU A 52 -11.27 -12.03 13.20
CA LEU A 52 -12.71 -12.22 13.28
C LEU A 52 -13.26 -11.70 14.61
N LYS A 53 -12.60 -12.01 15.75
CA LYS A 53 -12.96 -11.49 17.08
C LYS A 53 -12.94 -9.95 17.09
N ALA A 54 -11.90 -9.33 16.55
CA ALA A 54 -11.79 -7.88 16.45
C ALA A 54 -12.89 -7.27 15.57
N ALA A 55 -13.19 -7.89 14.42
CA ALA A 55 -14.24 -7.45 13.51
C ALA A 55 -15.64 -7.54 14.15
N THR A 56 -15.93 -8.63 14.84
CA THR A 56 -17.22 -8.82 15.55
C THR A 56 -17.36 -7.86 16.73
N ALA A 57 -16.29 -7.63 17.49
CA ALA A 57 -16.29 -6.64 18.57
C ALA A 57 -16.54 -5.22 18.04
N HIS A 58 -15.93 -4.86 16.90
CA HIS A 58 -16.19 -3.57 16.25
C HIS A 58 -17.61 -3.44 15.71
N ALA A 59 -18.15 -4.51 15.12
CA ALA A 59 -19.54 -4.55 14.66
C ALA A 59 -20.53 -4.45 15.82
N GLY A 60 -20.24 -5.08 16.95
CA GLY A 60 -21.05 -5.05 18.17
C GLY A 60 -21.17 -3.65 18.80
N GLN A 61 -20.19 -2.77 18.60
CA GLN A 61 -20.27 -1.38 19.09
C GLN A 61 -21.41 -0.56 18.48
N ARG A 62 -21.96 -1.00 17.35
CA ARG A 62 -23.14 -0.37 16.71
C ARG A 62 -24.43 -0.62 17.47
N PHE A 63 -24.44 -1.60 18.37
CA PHE A 63 -25.60 -2.01 19.16
C PHE A 63 -25.27 -1.84 20.65
N ALA A 64 -25.08 -0.59 21.07
CA ALA A 64 -24.78 -0.30 22.47
C ALA A 64 -25.94 -0.77 23.36
N ALA A 65 -25.62 -1.52 24.41
CA ALA A 65 -26.61 -1.96 25.38
C ALA A 65 -27.20 -0.73 26.12
N PRO A 66 -28.49 -0.74 26.46
CA PRO A 66 -29.09 0.32 27.28
C PRO A 66 -28.30 0.51 28.58
N PRO A 67 -28.05 1.76 29.00
CA PRO A 67 -27.22 2.04 30.18
C PRO A 67 -27.76 1.39 31.48
N GLU A 68 -29.08 1.23 31.57
CA GLU A 68 -29.75 0.56 32.68
C GLU A 68 -29.46 -0.94 32.74
N ALA A 69 -29.32 -1.61 31.58
CA ALA A 69 -28.96 -3.01 31.50
C ALA A 69 -27.50 -3.24 31.93
N LEU A 70 -26.61 -2.35 31.51
CA LEU A 70 -25.19 -2.36 31.93
C LEU A 70 -25.07 -2.13 33.45
N ALA A 71 -25.83 -1.17 34.00
CA ALA A 71 -25.83 -0.90 35.45
C ALA A 71 -26.31 -2.10 36.27
N ARG A 72 -27.36 -2.83 35.80
CA ARG A 72 -27.87 -4.03 36.45
C ARG A 72 -26.85 -5.18 36.41
N LEU A 73 -26.22 -5.42 35.27
CA LEU A 73 -25.19 -6.45 35.12
C LEU A 73 -23.97 -6.18 36.00
N THR A 74 -23.47 -4.96 36.01
CA THR A 74 -22.31 -4.57 36.86
C THR A 74 -22.63 -4.68 38.35
N ALA A 75 -23.86 -4.37 38.76
CA ALA A 75 -24.30 -4.57 40.15
C ALA A 75 -24.35 -6.06 40.52
N GLN A 76 -24.87 -6.93 39.62
CA GLN A 76 -24.89 -8.37 39.86
C GLN A 76 -23.51 -8.99 39.96
N ILE A 77 -22.55 -8.60 39.09
CA ILE A 77 -21.18 -9.06 39.14
C ILE A 77 -20.51 -8.66 40.46
N ARG A 78 -20.69 -7.42 40.92
CA ARG A 78 -20.16 -6.96 42.23
C ARG A 78 -20.73 -7.72 43.44
N LEU A 79 -21.95 -8.18 43.34
CA LEU A 79 -22.57 -9.02 44.40
C LEU A 79 -22.07 -10.45 44.40
N GLN A 80 -21.53 -10.96 43.29
CA GLN A 80 -20.98 -12.33 43.15
C GLN A 80 -19.49 -12.41 43.41
N GLU A 81 -18.78 -11.30 43.59
CA GLU A 81 -17.37 -11.32 43.98
C GLU A 81 -17.24 -11.93 45.42
N PRO A 82 -16.51 -13.08 45.58
CA PRO A 82 -16.30 -13.64 46.91
C PRO A 82 -15.49 -12.67 47.75
N LYS A 83 -16.05 -12.27 48.89
CA LYS A 83 -15.36 -11.54 49.94
C LYS A 83 -14.15 -12.37 50.46
N GLY A 84 -13.02 -12.25 49.81
CA GLY A 84 -11.87 -12.99 50.24
C GLY A 84 -10.55 -12.47 49.68
N ARG A 85 -9.86 -11.74 50.56
CA ARG A 85 -8.48 -11.26 50.52
C ARG A 85 -8.25 -9.83 50.07
N SER A 86 -8.40 -8.95 51.05
CA SER A 86 -7.68 -7.69 51.10
C SER A 86 -6.17 -7.93 51.14
N GLN A 87 -5.52 -8.00 50.00
CA GLN A 87 -4.08 -7.76 49.93
C GLN A 87 -3.92 -6.32 49.49
N GLU A 88 -3.51 -5.46 50.44
CA GLU A 88 -3.07 -4.10 50.13
C GLU A 88 -1.95 -4.17 49.06
N PRO A 89 -2.13 -3.60 47.89
CA PRO A 89 -1.04 -3.51 46.93
C PRO A 89 -0.12 -2.36 47.37
N LYS A 90 1.13 -2.66 47.60
CA LYS A 90 2.22 -1.68 47.75
C LYS A 90 2.21 -0.78 46.51
N ARG A 91 1.68 0.43 46.67
CA ARG A 91 1.34 1.41 45.59
C ARG A 91 2.53 1.95 44.81
N THR A 92 3.77 1.70 45.22
CA THR A 92 4.96 2.35 44.63
C THR A 92 5.58 1.63 43.44
N ALA A 93 5.37 0.32 43.24
CA ALA A 93 5.93 -0.44 42.13
C ALA A 93 5.04 -0.42 40.86
N ARG A 94 3.77 0.01 40.97
CA ARG A 94 2.79 -0.08 39.88
C ARG A 94 2.93 1.06 38.88
N ILE A 95 3.38 2.25 39.31
CA ILE A 95 3.49 3.43 38.46
C ILE A 95 4.62 3.29 37.41
N TYR A 96 5.72 2.62 37.77
CA TYR A 96 6.83 2.39 36.83
C TYR A 96 6.47 1.38 35.73
N ARG A 97 5.70 0.33 36.07
CA ARG A 97 5.27 -0.69 35.08
C ARG A 97 4.25 -0.14 34.08
N PHE A 98 3.35 0.75 34.50
CA PHE A 98 2.39 1.38 33.57
C PHE A 98 3.06 2.34 32.59
N ARG A 99 4.13 3.04 33.00
CA ARG A 99 4.88 3.94 32.10
C ARG A 99 5.63 3.13 31.03
N THR A 100 6.27 2.03 31.38
CA THR A 100 6.97 1.19 30.39
C THR A 100 6.01 0.51 29.43
N ILE A 101 4.85 0.00 29.90
CA ILE A 101 3.80 -0.59 29.03
C ILE A 101 3.19 0.48 28.10
N ALA A 102 2.99 1.69 28.58
CA ALA A 102 2.47 2.77 27.74
C ALA A 102 3.46 3.16 26.62
N TRP A 103 4.76 3.21 26.91
CA TRP A 103 5.79 3.48 25.92
C TRP A 103 5.97 2.36 24.90
N THR A 104 5.89 1.09 25.32
CA THR A 104 5.95 -0.06 24.41
C THR A 104 4.71 -0.16 23.52
N ALA A 105 3.52 0.13 24.05
CA ALA A 105 2.29 0.19 23.26
C ALA A 105 2.32 1.32 22.23
N LEU A 106 2.85 2.49 22.59
CA LEU A 106 3.03 3.62 21.67
C LEU A 106 4.03 3.27 20.55
N ALA A 107 5.15 2.66 20.89
CA ALA A 107 6.14 2.22 19.91
C ALA A 107 5.59 1.15 18.97
N ALA A 108 4.84 0.17 19.50
CA ALA A 108 4.20 -0.86 18.69
C ALA A 108 3.14 -0.29 17.74
N SER A 109 2.33 0.67 18.19
CA SER A 109 1.33 1.32 17.35
C SER A 109 1.97 2.17 16.25
N LEU A 110 3.09 2.84 16.54
CA LEU A 110 3.84 3.60 15.55
C LEU A 110 4.44 2.68 14.46
N LEU A 111 5.05 1.57 14.88
CA LEU A 111 5.59 0.56 13.95
C LEU A 111 4.49 -0.04 13.07
N LEU A 112 3.33 -0.33 13.64
CA LEU A 112 2.18 -0.85 12.89
C LEU A 112 1.66 0.20 11.88
N ALA A 113 1.57 1.46 12.28
CA ALA A 113 1.16 2.54 11.40
C ALA A 113 2.16 2.73 10.25
N VAL A 114 3.46 2.74 10.51
CA VAL A 114 4.51 2.85 9.50
C VAL A 114 4.45 1.65 8.54
N SER A 115 4.27 0.44 9.07
CA SER A 115 4.14 -0.78 8.25
C SER A 115 2.90 -0.75 7.36
N LEU A 116 1.76 -0.29 7.87
CA LEU A 116 0.52 -0.15 7.10
C LEU A 116 0.64 0.91 6.00
N ILE A 117 1.29 2.04 6.31
CA ILE A 117 1.53 3.10 5.32
C ILE A 117 2.46 2.57 4.23
N GLY A 118 3.57 1.93 4.59
CA GLY A 118 4.51 1.33 3.64
C GLY A 118 3.84 0.29 2.75
N TRP A 119 3.02 -0.59 3.33
CA TRP A 119 2.29 -1.61 2.58
C TRP A 119 1.24 -1.03 1.61
N ARG A 120 0.51 0.01 2.03
CA ARG A 120 -0.42 0.73 1.15
C ARG A 120 0.31 1.40 -0.01
N GLN A 121 1.44 2.03 0.26
CA GLN A 121 2.24 2.72 -0.74
C GLN A 121 2.83 1.75 -1.76
N THR A 122 3.34 0.60 -1.31
CA THR A 122 3.85 -0.46 -2.20
C THR A 122 2.74 -1.05 -3.08
N ARG A 123 1.55 -1.27 -2.53
CA ARG A 123 0.40 -1.75 -3.31
C ARG A 123 -0.02 -0.74 -4.37
N GLN A 124 -0.06 0.54 -4.03
CA GLN A 124 -0.47 1.59 -4.94
C GLN A 124 0.55 1.79 -6.07
N SER A 125 1.85 1.75 -5.78
CA SER A 125 2.91 1.83 -6.80
C SER A 125 2.87 0.61 -7.74
N ASN A 126 2.66 -0.59 -7.20
CA ASN A 126 2.55 -1.80 -8.00
C ASN A 126 1.30 -1.79 -8.91
N ALA A 127 0.18 -1.26 -8.44
CA ALA A 127 -1.03 -1.14 -9.23
C ALA A 127 -0.84 -0.14 -10.39
N LEU A 128 -0.22 1.02 -10.12
CA LEU A 128 0.07 2.00 -11.17
C LEU A 128 1.05 1.46 -12.21
N SER A 129 2.11 0.77 -11.77
CA SER A 129 3.06 0.15 -12.72
C SER A 129 2.41 -0.93 -13.58
N ALA A 130 1.43 -1.68 -13.02
CA ALA A 130 0.64 -2.63 -13.80
C ALA A 130 -0.22 -1.91 -14.86
N GLU A 131 -0.94 -0.88 -14.47
CA GLU A 131 -1.81 -0.11 -15.35
C GLU A 131 -1.02 0.55 -16.50
N LEU A 132 0.16 1.13 -16.21
CA LEU A 132 1.04 1.69 -17.22
C LEU A 132 1.49 0.65 -18.24
N LEU A 133 1.88 -0.54 -17.76
CA LEU A 133 2.29 -1.64 -18.62
C LEU A 133 1.12 -2.17 -19.45
N ASP A 134 -0.04 -2.35 -18.86
CA ASP A 134 -1.23 -2.81 -19.57
C ASP A 134 -1.63 -1.85 -20.70
N GLN A 135 -1.55 -0.53 -20.45
CA GLN A 135 -1.79 0.48 -21.49
C GLN A 135 -0.72 0.47 -22.59
N HIS A 136 0.55 0.30 -22.23
CA HIS A 136 1.63 0.14 -23.22
C HIS A 136 1.41 -1.10 -24.09
N LEU A 137 1.12 -2.24 -23.49
CA LEU A 137 0.84 -3.49 -24.22
C LEU A 137 -0.41 -3.38 -25.09
N ALA A 138 -1.45 -2.70 -24.63
CA ALA A 138 -2.65 -2.42 -25.42
C ALA A 138 -2.31 -1.56 -26.67
N THR A 139 -1.44 -0.57 -26.51
CA THR A 139 -0.95 0.25 -27.63
C THR A 139 -0.16 -0.58 -28.65
N LEU A 140 0.75 -1.46 -28.18
CA LEU A 140 1.52 -2.35 -29.05
C LEU A 140 0.62 -3.34 -29.79
N SER A 141 -0.35 -3.94 -29.07
CA SER A 141 -1.20 -5.02 -29.62
C SER A 141 -2.29 -4.50 -30.57
N SER A 142 -2.80 -3.31 -30.32
CA SER A 142 -3.91 -2.76 -31.11
C SER A 142 -3.49 -2.39 -32.54
N GLY A 143 -2.22 -2.05 -32.75
CA GLY A 143 -1.75 -1.48 -34.02
C GLY A 143 -2.52 -0.21 -34.44
N ALA A 144 -3.32 0.35 -33.51
CA ALA A 144 -4.15 1.52 -33.78
C ALA A 144 -3.27 2.77 -33.90
N SER A 145 -3.61 3.61 -34.86
CA SER A 145 -2.97 4.92 -34.95
C SER A 145 -3.34 5.80 -33.76
N PRO A 146 -2.42 6.66 -33.31
CA PRO A 146 -2.73 7.66 -32.29
C PRO A 146 -3.93 8.54 -32.67
N GLU A 147 -4.63 9.07 -31.68
CA GLU A 147 -5.73 10.02 -31.88
C GLU A 147 -5.23 11.33 -32.55
N VAL A 148 -4.04 11.76 -32.16
CA VAL A 148 -3.31 12.80 -32.93
C VAL A 148 -2.04 12.19 -33.50
N ILE A 149 -1.95 12.11 -34.81
CA ILE A 149 -0.80 11.58 -35.55
C ILE A 149 0.06 12.78 -35.99
N SER A 150 1.21 12.98 -35.41
CA SER A 150 2.16 14.02 -35.82
C SER A 150 3.52 13.78 -35.14
N THR A 151 4.54 14.07 -35.91
CA THR A 151 5.92 14.17 -35.39
C THR A 151 6.24 15.58 -34.87
N ASP A 152 5.33 16.53 -35.12
CA ASP A 152 5.52 17.92 -34.76
C ASP A 152 4.83 18.24 -33.43
N ARG A 153 5.63 18.71 -32.47
CA ARG A 153 5.17 19.18 -31.18
C ARG A 153 4.12 20.31 -31.25
N HIS A 154 4.23 21.14 -32.25
CA HIS A 154 3.28 22.25 -32.47
C HIS A 154 1.90 21.79 -32.95
N THR A 155 1.77 20.55 -33.34
CA THR A 155 0.49 19.89 -33.63
C THR A 155 0.02 19.06 -32.40
N VAL A 156 0.89 18.30 -31.81
CA VAL A 156 0.54 17.37 -30.68
C VAL A 156 0.15 18.14 -29.44
N LYS A 157 0.95 19.12 -29.00
CA LYS A 157 0.65 19.87 -27.77
C LYS A 157 -0.69 20.58 -27.79
N PRO A 158 -1.05 21.37 -28.83
CA PRO A 158 -2.35 22.05 -28.92
C PRO A 158 -3.54 21.09 -28.93
N TRP A 159 -3.37 19.89 -29.48
CA TRP A 159 -4.46 18.90 -29.52
C TRP A 159 -4.94 18.50 -28.12
N PHE A 160 -4.05 18.52 -27.13
CA PHE A 160 -4.39 18.23 -25.73
C PHE A 160 -5.02 19.41 -24.96
N GLN A 161 -4.93 20.64 -25.54
CA GLN A 161 -5.51 21.82 -24.90
C GLN A 161 -7.03 21.71 -24.79
N GLY A 162 -7.55 22.00 -23.59
CA GLY A 162 -8.96 21.86 -23.26
C GLY A 162 -9.44 20.42 -22.98
N LYS A 163 -8.59 19.43 -23.22
CA LYS A 163 -8.89 18.02 -22.90
C LYS A 163 -8.28 17.59 -21.57
N LEU A 164 -7.18 18.20 -21.16
CA LEU A 164 -6.49 17.95 -19.91
C LEU A 164 -6.65 19.11 -18.94
N PRO A 165 -6.72 18.85 -17.62
CA PRO A 165 -6.77 19.90 -16.60
C PRO A 165 -5.40 20.57 -16.35
N PHE A 166 -4.36 20.16 -17.05
CA PHE A 166 -2.99 20.66 -16.94
C PHE A 166 -2.41 20.91 -18.33
N SER A 167 -1.31 21.65 -18.37
CA SER A 167 -0.52 21.87 -19.59
C SER A 167 0.85 21.24 -19.46
N PHE A 168 1.44 20.85 -20.57
CA PHE A 168 2.80 20.32 -20.64
C PHE A 168 3.51 20.84 -21.88
N ASN A 169 4.85 20.74 -21.86
CA ASN A 169 5.69 21.10 -22.99
C ASN A 169 6.39 19.87 -23.57
N LEU A 170 6.66 19.93 -24.87
CA LEU A 170 7.49 18.96 -25.57
C LEU A 170 8.85 19.58 -25.86
N PRO A 171 9.95 18.81 -25.79
CA PRO A 171 11.29 19.31 -26.09
C PRO A 171 11.39 19.87 -27.50
N ASP A 172 12.21 20.90 -27.66
CA ASP A 172 12.53 21.46 -28.98
C ASP A 172 13.35 20.47 -29.82
N VAL A 173 14.25 19.78 -29.14
CA VAL A 173 15.13 18.76 -29.71
C VAL A 173 14.96 17.48 -28.92
N LEU A 174 14.61 16.40 -29.59
CA LEU A 174 14.54 15.07 -29.05
C LEU A 174 15.95 14.45 -29.02
N PRO A 175 16.21 13.51 -28.08
CA PRO A 175 17.43 12.71 -28.10
C PRO A 175 17.63 12.00 -29.45
N ALA A 176 18.88 11.62 -29.75
CA ALA A 176 19.22 10.91 -31.00
C ALA A 176 18.31 9.67 -31.18
N ASP A 177 18.01 9.35 -32.40
CA ASP A 177 17.18 8.20 -32.80
C ASP A 177 15.78 8.14 -32.14
N THR A 178 15.33 9.26 -31.57
CA THR A 178 13.99 9.39 -30.95
C THR A 178 13.06 10.17 -31.87
N THR A 179 11.88 9.61 -32.13
CA THR A 179 10.84 10.25 -32.95
C THR A 179 9.50 10.24 -32.23
N LEU A 180 8.82 11.39 -32.19
CA LEU A 180 7.43 11.47 -31.72
C LEU A 180 6.51 10.91 -32.82
N LYS A 181 5.57 10.05 -32.44
CA LYS A 181 4.54 9.49 -33.37
C LYS A 181 3.19 10.18 -33.21
N GLY A 182 2.93 10.73 -32.04
CA GLY A 182 1.65 11.35 -31.72
C GLY A 182 1.25 11.15 -30.29
N GLY A 183 -0.07 11.19 -30.02
CA GLY A 183 -0.57 11.00 -28.68
C GLY A 183 -2.04 10.65 -28.58
N ASN A 184 -2.45 10.19 -27.43
CA ASN A 184 -3.81 9.80 -27.05
C ASN A 184 -4.20 10.45 -25.72
N LEU A 185 -5.48 10.73 -25.54
CA LEU A 185 -6.03 10.97 -24.24
C LEU A 185 -6.25 9.63 -23.53
N THR A 186 -5.78 9.49 -22.33
CA THR A 186 -5.97 8.28 -21.51
C THR A 186 -6.33 8.62 -20.08
N TYR A 187 -6.59 7.61 -19.27
CA TYR A 187 -6.84 7.74 -17.84
C TYR A 187 -5.90 6.83 -17.09
N LEU A 188 -5.29 7.35 -16.05
CA LEU A 188 -4.46 6.59 -15.12
C LEU A 188 -4.99 6.80 -13.70
N ASN A 189 -5.28 5.72 -13.02
CA ASN A 189 -5.86 5.77 -11.68
C ASN A 189 -7.09 6.68 -11.59
N GLY A 190 -7.92 6.67 -12.65
CA GLY A 190 -9.13 7.49 -12.78
C GLY A 190 -8.89 8.99 -13.08
N GLN A 191 -7.64 9.42 -13.29
CA GLN A 191 -7.30 10.79 -13.64
C GLN A 191 -6.95 10.92 -15.11
N PRO A 192 -7.35 12.01 -15.80
CA PRO A 192 -6.97 12.23 -17.18
C PRO A 192 -5.46 12.37 -17.33
N ALA A 193 -4.91 11.72 -18.35
CA ALA A 193 -3.49 11.66 -18.65
C ALA A 193 -3.23 11.85 -20.14
N ALA A 194 -2.11 12.45 -20.49
CA ALA A 194 -1.59 12.42 -21.85
C ALA A 194 -0.76 11.16 -22.03
N LEU A 195 -1.05 10.37 -23.03
CA LEU A 195 -0.20 9.30 -23.53
C LEU A 195 0.50 9.81 -24.79
N LEU A 196 1.81 9.99 -24.73
CA LEU A 196 2.64 10.34 -25.87
C LEU A 196 3.35 9.09 -26.37
N LEU A 197 3.33 8.88 -27.65
CA LEU A 197 3.95 7.74 -28.31
C LEU A 197 5.23 8.17 -29.02
N PHE A 198 6.33 7.57 -28.65
CA PHE A 198 7.63 7.77 -29.27
C PHE A 198 8.15 6.45 -29.83
N THR A 199 9.10 6.57 -30.73
CA THR A 199 9.96 5.46 -31.15
C THR A 199 11.39 5.85 -30.85
N ILE A 200 12.15 4.97 -30.18
CA ILE A 200 13.59 5.09 -30.01
C ILE A 200 14.24 3.92 -30.75
N HIS A 201 15.07 4.19 -31.72
CA HIS A 201 15.55 3.21 -32.70
C HIS A 201 14.36 2.51 -33.40
N LYS A 202 14.01 1.30 -32.94
CA LYS A 202 12.87 0.52 -33.44
C LYS A 202 11.88 0.12 -32.34
N HIS A 203 12.14 0.59 -31.10
CA HIS A 203 11.33 0.27 -29.94
C HIS A 203 10.26 1.32 -29.72
N GLU A 204 9.07 0.86 -29.43
CA GLU A 204 7.95 1.75 -29.07
C GLU A 204 8.11 2.20 -27.62
N VAL A 205 7.89 3.46 -27.38
CA VAL A 205 7.96 4.07 -26.04
C VAL A 205 6.64 4.76 -25.73
N SER A 206 6.01 4.40 -24.66
CA SER A 206 4.81 5.07 -24.13
C SER A 206 5.22 5.99 -22.99
N VAL A 207 4.94 7.28 -23.14
CA VAL A 207 5.18 8.29 -22.11
C VAL A 207 3.84 8.82 -21.63
N PHE A 208 3.61 8.70 -20.33
CA PHE A 208 2.40 9.14 -19.66
C PHE A 208 2.69 10.40 -18.84
N LEU A 209 1.87 11.44 -19.04
CA LEU A 209 1.93 12.67 -18.25
C LEU A 209 0.63 12.81 -17.47
N THR A 210 0.75 13.02 -16.17
CA THR A 210 -0.37 13.28 -15.26
C THR A 210 -0.10 14.51 -14.42
N GLN A 211 -1.16 15.16 -13.96
CA GLN A 211 -1.03 16.23 -12.98
C GLN A 211 -0.54 15.67 -11.64
N ARG A 212 0.43 16.33 -11.04
CA ARG A 212 0.91 15.98 -9.71
C ARG A 212 -0.05 16.54 -8.66
N SER A 213 -0.59 15.65 -7.83
CA SER A 213 -1.35 16.08 -6.65
C SER A 213 -0.38 16.46 -5.52
N GLY A 214 -0.60 17.58 -4.85
CA GLY A 214 0.33 18.13 -3.85
C GLY A 214 0.65 17.25 -2.64
N THR A 215 -0.03 16.13 -2.46
CA THR A 215 0.20 15.13 -1.40
C THR A 215 1.13 13.99 -1.81
N ASP A 216 1.53 13.90 -3.07
CA ASP A 216 2.37 12.84 -3.59
C ASP A 216 3.86 13.12 -3.34
N ILE A 217 4.33 12.79 -2.13
CA ILE A 217 5.74 12.95 -1.71
C ILE A 217 6.62 11.81 -2.24
N ALA A 218 6.03 10.71 -2.68
CA ALA A 218 6.80 9.53 -3.09
C ALA A 218 7.25 9.62 -4.56
N THR A 219 8.55 9.64 -4.76
CA THR A 219 9.16 9.22 -6.03
C THR A 219 8.86 7.73 -6.22
N LEU A 220 8.12 7.40 -7.28
CA LEU A 220 7.89 6.01 -7.64
C LEU A 220 9.24 5.38 -8.05
N PRO A 221 9.57 4.20 -7.52
CA PRO A 221 10.80 3.53 -7.91
C PRO A 221 10.69 3.07 -9.37
N SER A 222 11.67 3.42 -10.18
CA SER A 222 11.86 2.82 -11.50
C SER A 222 12.15 1.33 -11.36
N GLY A 223 11.72 0.51 -12.32
CA GLY A 223 11.92 -0.93 -12.24
C GLY A 223 11.51 -1.65 -13.51
N ILE A 224 11.87 -2.93 -13.57
CA ILE A 224 11.54 -3.82 -14.68
C ILE A 224 10.30 -4.63 -14.33
N ARG A 225 9.34 -4.68 -15.27
CA ARG A 225 8.13 -5.50 -15.13
C ARG A 225 7.84 -6.21 -16.44
N SER A 226 7.78 -7.55 -16.39
CA SER A 226 7.49 -8.40 -17.57
C SER A 226 8.40 -8.12 -18.78
N GLY A 227 9.66 -7.74 -18.56
CA GLY A 227 10.61 -7.43 -19.62
C GLY A 227 10.58 -5.98 -20.12
N PHE A 228 9.73 -5.13 -19.56
CA PHE A 228 9.67 -3.70 -19.87
C PHE A 228 10.24 -2.89 -18.72
N ASP A 229 11.02 -1.87 -19.05
CA ASP A 229 11.50 -0.87 -18.12
C ASP A 229 10.42 0.20 -17.90
N ILE A 230 10.19 0.54 -16.64
CA ILE A 230 9.27 1.61 -16.25
C ILE A 230 10.10 2.64 -15.47
N HIS A 231 10.25 3.81 -16.05
CA HIS A 231 10.98 4.91 -15.44
C HIS A 231 10.04 6.07 -15.11
N TYR A 232 10.32 6.72 -13.99
CA TYR A 232 9.52 7.84 -13.50
C TYR A 232 10.38 9.08 -13.36
N ALA A 233 9.78 10.22 -13.73
CA ALA A 233 10.31 11.53 -13.44
C ALA A 233 9.19 12.42 -12.93
N SER A 234 9.52 13.50 -12.24
CA SER A 234 8.53 14.46 -11.77
C SER A 234 9.08 15.88 -11.86
N THR A 235 8.17 16.81 -12.15
CA THR A 235 8.41 18.25 -12.05
C THR A 235 7.60 18.82 -10.90
N HIS A 236 7.52 20.14 -10.78
CA HIS A 236 6.66 20.78 -9.79
C HIS A 236 5.19 20.36 -9.97
N ASP A 237 4.69 20.35 -11.20
CA ASP A 237 3.26 20.20 -11.48
C ASP A 237 2.89 18.88 -12.16
N LEU A 238 3.87 18.15 -12.71
CA LEU A 238 3.63 16.96 -13.51
C LEU A 238 4.39 15.76 -12.97
N ARG A 239 3.78 14.60 -13.16
CA ARG A 239 4.42 13.29 -13.09
C ARG A 239 4.53 12.73 -14.49
N ILE A 240 5.71 12.22 -14.83
CA ILE A 240 6.04 11.65 -16.12
C ILE A 240 6.45 10.19 -15.88
N ALA A 241 5.84 9.26 -16.59
CA ALA A 241 6.22 7.85 -16.58
C ALA A 241 6.49 7.40 -18.00
N ALA A 242 7.57 6.65 -18.21
CA ALA A 242 7.90 6.07 -19.50
C ALA A 242 7.98 4.55 -19.39
N VAL A 243 7.44 3.84 -20.37
CA VAL A 243 7.42 2.38 -20.46
C VAL A 243 7.94 1.97 -21.83
N SER A 244 8.91 1.07 -21.84
CA SER A 244 9.49 0.50 -23.07
C SER A 244 10.36 -0.72 -22.76
N ASP A 245 10.71 -1.47 -23.81
CA ASP A 245 11.73 -2.51 -23.81
C ASP A 245 13.10 -1.99 -24.35
N VAL A 246 13.24 -0.66 -24.54
CA VAL A 246 14.49 -0.04 -24.96
C VAL A 246 15.50 0.01 -23.81
N ASN A 247 16.78 0.23 -24.15
CA ASN A 247 17.84 0.41 -23.14
C ASN A 247 17.45 1.49 -22.12
N PRO A 248 17.54 1.22 -20.81
CA PRO A 248 17.22 2.17 -19.74
C PRO A 248 17.87 3.54 -19.89
N ALA A 249 19.13 3.60 -20.37
CA ALA A 249 19.84 4.87 -20.55
C ALA A 249 19.17 5.77 -21.62
N ASP A 250 18.65 5.20 -22.70
CA ASP A 250 17.96 5.95 -23.74
C ASP A 250 16.59 6.46 -23.23
N LEU A 251 15.93 5.66 -22.40
CA LEU A 251 14.67 6.03 -21.76
C LEU A 251 14.89 7.20 -20.76
N GLU A 252 15.97 7.17 -20.00
CA GLU A 252 16.35 8.24 -19.09
C GLU A 252 16.70 9.54 -19.82
N LEU A 253 17.35 9.46 -20.98
CA LEU A 253 17.64 10.62 -21.82
C LEU A 253 16.34 11.28 -22.31
N LEU A 254 15.37 10.50 -22.77
CA LEU A 254 14.06 11.00 -23.18
C LEU A 254 13.33 11.67 -22.00
N LEU A 255 13.29 11.02 -20.84
CA LEU A 255 12.67 11.58 -19.64
C LEU A 255 13.34 12.88 -19.20
N SER A 256 14.66 12.93 -19.22
CA SER A 256 15.43 14.14 -18.87
C SER A 256 15.09 15.30 -19.80
N ALA A 257 15.01 15.06 -21.13
CA ALA A 257 14.61 16.06 -22.10
C ALA A 257 13.17 16.56 -21.88
N LEU A 258 12.25 15.64 -21.54
CA LEU A 258 10.86 16.00 -21.22
C LEU A 258 10.77 16.84 -19.93
N VAL A 259 11.50 16.48 -18.89
CA VAL A 259 11.57 17.27 -17.64
C VAL A 259 12.14 18.67 -17.90
N GLN A 260 13.21 18.75 -18.66
CA GLN A 260 13.85 20.02 -18.99
C GLN A 260 12.92 20.94 -19.79
N ALA A 261 12.12 20.37 -20.69
CA ALA A 261 11.14 21.13 -21.45
C ALA A 261 10.06 21.79 -20.57
N GLN A 262 9.75 21.21 -19.37
CA GLN A 262 8.79 21.79 -18.45
C GLN A 262 9.34 23.03 -17.73
N SER A 263 10.65 23.15 -17.56
CA SER A 263 11.31 24.26 -16.85
C SER A 263 11.62 25.45 -17.75
N SER A 264 11.44 25.33 -19.07
CA SER A 264 11.80 26.33 -20.08
C SER A 264 10.65 27.29 -20.45
N SER A 265 9.61 27.38 -19.60
CA SER A 265 8.41 28.22 -19.84
C SER A 265 8.39 29.47 -19.01
#